data_00139e0169bd2200914cf5e5167039fa
#
_entry.id   00139e0169bd2200914cf5e5167039fa
#
_cell.length_a   1.000
_cell.length_b   1.000
_cell.length_c   1.000
_cell.angle_alpha   90.00
_cell.angle_beta   90.00
_cell.angle_gamma   90.00
#
_symmetry.space_group_name_H-M   'P 1'
#
loop_
_entity.id
_entity.type
_entity.pdbx_description
1 polymer ?
#
loop_
_entity_poly.entity_id
_entity_poly.type
_entity_poly.pdbx_seq_one_letter_code
_entity_poly.pdbx_strand_id
1 'polypeptide(L)'
;MTVKAYGAHAGTLPLEPMDITRRAPGAHDVQINIAYCGVCHSDIHQVRAEWAGTLYPCVPGHEIVGRVVAVGDHVSGFCAGDLVGVGCIVDSCRHCSDCDDGLENYCDHMTGTYNFPTPDAPGHTLGGYAQQIVVHERYVLRVSHPESQLAAVAPLLCAGITTYSPLRHWKAGPGKKVGVVGIGGLGHKLAHAMGAHVVAFTTSESKREAARALGADEVVVSRHAGEMENHVKSFDLILNTVAAPHNLDAFTALLKRDGTMTLVGAPATPHD
;
A
#
# COMPACT_ATOMS: atom_id res chain seq x y z
N MET A 1 5.24 3.55 -26.60
CA MET A 1 6.72 3.66 -26.51
C MET A 1 7.28 2.46 -25.79
N THR A 2 8.47 2.01 -26.14
CA THR A 2 9.12 0.88 -25.47
C THR A 2 9.85 1.36 -24.22
N VAL A 3 9.70 0.62 -23.12
CA VAL A 3 10.22 0.99 -21.78
C VAL A 3 10.82 -0.26 -21.14
N LYS A 4 11.99 -0.11 -20.51
CA LYS A 4 12.60 -1.20 -19.72
C LYS A 4 11.84 -1.42 -18.43
N ALA A 5 11.66 -2.69 -18.06
CA ALA A 5 10.94 -3.11 -16.87
C ALA A 5 11.55 -4.39 -16.26
N TYR A 6 11.10 -4.73 -15.05
CA TYR A 6 11.28 -6.04 -14.45
C TYR A 6 9.92 -6.68 -14.27
N GLY A 7 9.74 -7.88 -14.75
CA GLY A 7 8.48 -8.61 -14.64
C GLY A 7 8.68 -10.11 -14.73
N ALA A 8 7.63 -10.87 -14.50
CA ALA A 8 7.62 -12.33 -14.60
C ALA A 8 6.69 -12.78 -15.74
N HIS A 9 7.06 -13.86 -16.41
CA HIS A 9 6.26 -14.50 -17.46
C HIS A 9 5.35 -15.61 -16.92
N ALA A 10 5.56 -16.05 -15.69
CA ALA A 10 4.73 -17.03 -14.99
C ALA A 10 4.96 -16.96 -13.47
N GLY A 11 4.03 -17.46 -12.65
CA GLY A 11 4.11 -17.44 -11.18
C GLY A 11 5.26 -18.25 -10.57
N THR A 12 5.83 -19.16 -11.35
CA THR A 12 6.98 -19.98 -10.94
C THR A 12 8.34 -19.42 -11.39
N LEU A 13 8.33 -18.33 -12.14
CA LEU A 13 9.54 -17.71 -12.67
C LEU A 13 9.94 -16.48 -11.85
N PRO A 14 11.25 -16.18 -11.75
CA PRO A 14 11.71 -14.95 -11.11
C PRO A 14 11.32 -13.72 -11.93
N LEU A 15 11.42 -12.54 -11.31
CA LEU A 15 11.41 -11.28 -12.04
C LEU A 15 12.70 -11.17 -12.89
N GLU A 16 12.54 -10.83 -14.16
CA GLU A 16 13.64 -10.64 -15.09
C GLU A 16 13.49 -9.33 -15.89
N PRO A 17 14.59 -8.80 -16.43
CA PRO A 17 14.52 -7.63 -17.31
C PRO A 17 13.69 -7.95 -18.55
N MET A 18 12.80 -7.02 -18.91
CA MET A 18 11.99 -7.13 -20.12
C MET A 18 11.71 -5.76 -20.74
N ASP A 19 11.31 -5.76 -21.99
CA ASP A 19 10.77 -4.58 -22.66
C ASP A 19 9.23 -4.64 -22.63
N ILE A 20 8.61 -3.55 -22.22
CA ILE A 20 7.17 -3.38 -22.25
C ILE A 20 6.75 -2.20 -23.12
N THR A 21 5.52 -2.23 -23.59
CA THR A 21 4.94 -1.10 -24.31
C THR A 21 4.04 -0.29 -23.38
N ARG A 22 4.30 1.01 -23.28
CA ARG A 22 3.40 1.98 -22.68
C ARG A 22 2.62 2.71 -23.77
N ARG A 23 1.34 3.00 -23.51
CA ARG A 23 0.54 3.87 -24.38
C ARG A 23 1.13 5.27 -24.47
N ALA A 24 0.78 6.03 -25.50
CA ALA A 24 1.06 7.45 -25.53
C ALA A 24 0.18 8.20 -24.52
N PRO A 25 0.64 9.34 -23.93
CA PRO A 25 -0.21 10.18 -23.12
C PRO A 25 -1.41 10.71 -23.91
N GLY A 26 -2.61 10.56 -23.33
CA GLY A 26 -3.83 11.24 -23.80
C GLY A 26 -3.93 12.67 -23.24
N ALA A 27 -5.05 13.36 -23.55
CA ALA A 27 -5.24 14.77 -23.19
C ALA A 27 -5.16 15.06 -21.67
N HIS A 28 -5.55 14.12 -20.83
CA HIS A 28 -5.55 14.26 -19.37
C HIS A 28 -4.46 13.42 -18.67
N ASP A 29 -3.47 12.93 -19.40
CA ASP A 29 -2.45 12.06 -18.85
C ASP A 29 -1.18 12.79 -18.46
N VAL A 30 -0.53 12.22 -17.46
CA VAL A 30 0.79 12.61 -16.99
C VAL A 30 1.75 11.45 -17.27
N GLN A 31 2.82 11.71 -18.00
CA GLN A 31 3.92 10.77 -18.22
C GLN A 31 5.00 11.00 -17.18
N ILE A 32 5.39 9.98 -16.49
CA ILE A 32 6.28 10.02 -15.34
C ILE A 32 7.50 9.14 -15.58
N ASN A 33 8.71 9.70 -15.46
CA ASN A 33 9.93 8.93 -15.26
C ASN A 33 9.99 8.47 -13.81
N ILE A 34 10.04 7.16 -13.58
CA ILE A 34 10.06 6.56 -12.25
C ILE A 34 11.47 6.66 -11.69
N ALA A 35 11.61 7.29 -10.53
CA ALA A 35 12.86 7.35 -9.79
C ALA A 35 12.97 6.21 -8.78
N TYR A 36 11.86 5.91 -8.09
CA TYR A 36 11.77 4.83 -7.09
C TYR A 36 10.40 4.16 -7.17
N CYS A 37 10.40 2.87 -6.94
CA CYS A 37 9.19 2.10 -6.69
C CYS A 37 9.43 1.22 -5.46
N GLY A 38 8.60 1.36 -4.43
CA GLY A 38 8.66 0.53 -3.24
C GLY A 38 8.26 -0.92 -3.53
N VAL A 39 8.61 -1.80 -2.60
CA VAL A 39 8.29 -3.24 -2.66
C VAL A 39 7.24 -3.55 -1.60
N CYS A 40 6.11 -4.08 -2.01
CA CYS A 40 5.00 -4.50 -1.17
C CYS A 40 4.84 -6.03 -1.19
N HIS A 41 4.23 -6.59 -0.14
CA HIS A 41 3.84 -8.01 -0.15
C HIS A 41 2.86 -8.34 -1.29
N SER A 42 2.01 -7.40 -1.67
CA SER A 42 1.09 -7.54 -2.81
C SER A 42 1.82 -7.83 -4.12
N ASP A 43 3.00 -7.24 -4.33
CA ASP A 43 3.80 -7.50 -5.52
C ASP A 43 4.23 -8.97 -5.60
N ILE A 44 4.61 -9.54 -4.44
CA ILE A 44 5.03 -10.95 -4.33
C ILE A 44 3.85 -11.87 -4.57
N HIS A 45 2.72 -11.65 -3.89
CA HIS A 45 1.51 -12.44 -4.04
C HIS A 45 1.01 -12.45 -5.49
N GLN A 46 1.01 -11.28 -6.14
CA GLN A 46 0.55 -11.16 -7.52
C GLN A 46 1.50 -11.88 -8.48
N VAL A 47 2.80 -11.61 -8.41
CA VAL A 47 3.80 -12.25 -9.30
C VAL A 47 3.77 -13.77 -9.19
N ARG A 48 3.55 -14.31 -7.98
CA ARG A 48 3.50 -15.75 -7.72
C ARG A 48 2.15 -16.40 -8.00
N ALA A 49 1.16 -15.65 -8.50
CA ALA A 49 -0.22 -16.11 -8.68
C ALA A 49 -0.83 -16.71 -7.40
N GLU A 50 -0.44 -16.19 -6.24
CA GLU A 50 -1.03 -16.57 -4.95
C GLU A 50 -2.43 -15.98 -4.78
N TRP A 51 -2.76 -14.93 -5.53
CA TRP A 51 -4.11 -14.41 -5.71
C TRP A 51 -4.68 -14.85 -7.05
N ALA A 52 -5.98 -15.17 -7.07
CA ALA A 52 -6.65 -15.62 -8.29
C ALA A 52 -6.62 -14.53 -9.39
N GLY A 53 -6.53 -14.99 -10.66
CA GLY A 53 -6.69 -14.12 -11.82
C GLY A 53 -5.42 -13.37 -12.25
N THR A 54 -4.24 -13.75 -11.80
CA THR A 54 -2.99 -13.13 -12.27
C THR A 54 -2.80 -13.26 -13.77
N LEU A 55 -2.54 -12.13 -14.43
CA LEU A 55 -2.24 -12.02 -15.86
C LEU A 55 -0.74 -11.85 -16.07
N TYR A 56 -0.21 -12.51 -17.13
CA TYR A 56 1.20 -12.42 -17.49
C TYR A 56 1.38 -11.84 -18.90
N PRO A 57 2.52 -11.16 -19.19
CA PRO A 57 3.63 -10.85 -18.28
C PRO A 57 3.18 -9.94 -17.14
N CYS A 58 3.56 -10.25 -15.89
CA CYS A 58 3.25 -9.44 -14.73
C CYS A 58 4.42 -8.53 -14.40
N VAL A 59 4.21 -7.22 -14.52
CA VAL A 59 5.14 -6.19 -14.05
C VAL A 59 4.49 -5.53 -12.82
N PRO A 60 4.96 -5.83 -11.59
CA PRO A 60 4.36 -5.30 -10.37
C PRO A 60 4.82 -3.86 -10.07
N GLY A 61 4.49 -3.37 -8.88
CA GLY A 61 4.90 -2.06 -8.36
C GLY A 61 3.78 -1.03 -8.40
N HIS A 62 3.40 -0.57 -7.21
CA HIS A 62 2.33 0.42 -6.99
C HIS A 62 2.68 1.45 -5.90
N GLU A 63 3.95 1.59 -5.62
CA GLU A 63 4.52 2.57 -4.69
C GLU A 63 5.50 3.47 -5.45
N ILE A 64 4.98 4.23 -6.42
CA ILE A 64 5.78 4.90 -7.44
C ILE A 64 6.04 6.36 -7.05
N VAL A 65 7.31 6.76 -7.07
CA VAL A 65 7.72 8.17 -6.99
C VAL A 65 8.59 8.49 -8.20
N GLY A 66 8.33 9.61 -8.85
CA GLY A 66 9.06 9.99 -10.05
C GLY A 66 8.90 11.46 -10.40
N ARG A 67 9.34 11.78 -11.60
CA ARG A 67 9.31 13.13 -12.14
C ARG A 67 8.49 13.16 -13.42
N VAL A 68 7.59 14.13 -13.54
CA VAL A 68 6.82 14.39 -14.75
C VAL A 68 7.75 14.75 -15.90
N VAL A 69 7.59 14.12 -17.05
CA VAL A 69 8.35 14.40 -18.27
C VAL A 69 7.50 14.97 -19.39
N ALA A 70 6.20 14.63 -19.40
CA ALA A 70 5.23 15.21 -20.34
C ALA A 70 3.84 15.18 -19.71
N VAL A 71 2.99 16.08 -20.17
CA VAL A 71 1.57 16.16 -19.80
C VAL A 71 0.71 16.33 -21.05
N GLY A 72 -0.51 15.82 -21.00
CA GLY A 72 -1.50 16.06 -22.05
C GLY A 72 -2.04 17.49 -22.05
N ASP A 73 -2.62 17.91 -23.16
CA ASP A 73 -3.02 19.31 -23.41
C ASP A 73 -4.09 19.84 -22.44
N HIS A 74 -4.85 18.96 -21.79
CA HIS A 74 -5.90 19.31 -20.83
C HIS A 74 -5.42 19.19 -19.36
N VAL A 75 -4.20 18.76 -19.11
CA VAL A 75 -3.64 18.68 -17.76
C VAL A 75 -3.32 20.09 -17.26
N SER A 76 -3.90 20.46 -16.14
CA SER A 76 -3.68 21.78 -15.53
C SER A 76 -2.98 21.71 -14.17
N GLY A 77 -3.01 20.55 -13.53
CA GLY A 77 -2.47 20.34 -12.18
C GLY A 77 -0.96 20.07 -12.13
N PHE A 78 -0.34 19.73 -13.25
CA PHE A 78 1.07 19.29 -13.30
C PHE A 78 1.81 19.87 -14.49
N CYS A 79 3.14 19.95 -14.38
CA CYS A 79 4.04 20.32 -15.47
C CYS A 79 5.31 19.45 -15.45
N ALA A 80 6.03 19.45 -16.57
CA ALA A 80 7.32 18.76 -16.66
C ALA A 80 8.27 19.27 -15.57
N GLY A 81 8.94 18.34 -14.89
CA GLY A 81 9.82 18.60 -13.76
C GLY A 81 9.18 18.39 -12.38
N ASP A 82 7.85 18.38 -12.26
CA ASP A 82 7.18 18.15 -10.97
C ASP A 82 7.54 16.78 -10.38
N LEU A 83 7.75 16.75 -9.06
CA LEU A 83 7.87 15.49 -8.29
C LEU A 83 6.48 14.97 -7.94
N VAL A 84 6.22 13.72 -8.30
CA VAL A 84 4.90 13.10 -8.18
C VAL A 84 5.00 11.66 -7.71
N GLY A 85 3.87 11.17 -7.20
CA GLY A 85 3.67 9.78 -6.82
C GLY A 85 2.44 9.17 -7.46
N VAL A 86 2.45 7.85 -7.61
CA VAL A 86 1.31 7.03 -8.03
C VAL A 86 1.19 5.85 -7.07
N GLY A 87 0.01 5.71 -6.49
CA GLY A 87 -0.31 4.62 -5.54
C GLY A 87 -0.91 3.40 -6.22
N CYS A 88 -1.86 2.77 -5.52
CA CYS A 88 -2.45 1.49 -5.92
C CYS A 88 -3.49 1.59 -7.05
N ILE A 89 -3.99 2.79 -7.38
CA ILE A 89 -5.08 3.02 -8.32
C ILE A 89 -4.64 4.01 -9.40
N VAL A 90 -4.94 3.73 -10.66
CA VAL A 90 -4.59 4.57 -11.81
C VAL A 90 -5.79 5.04 -12.61
N ASP A 91 -6.98 4.46 -12.38
CA ASP A 91 -8.24 4.90 -12.99
C ASP A 91 -9.47 4.41 -12.20
N SER A 92 -10.65 5.01 -12.48
CA SER A 92 -11.98 4.59 -12.04
C SER A 92 -13.02 5.04 -13.05
N CYS A 93 -14.32 4.75 -12.85
CA CYS A 93 -15.35 5.25 -13.76
C CYS A 93 -15.54 6.79 -13.71
N ARG A 94 -15.18 7.43 -12.59
CA ARG A 94 -15.22 8.89 -12.38
C ARG A 94 -16.60 9.55 -12.34
N HIS A 95 -17.67 8.78 -12.29
CA HIS A 95 -19.06 9.28 -12.35
C HIS A 95 -20.06 8.50 -11.49
N CYS A 96 -19.63 7.48 -10.73
CA CYS A 96 -20.48 6.84 -9.73
C CYS A 96 -20.45 7.62 -8.40
N SER A 97 -21.37 7.31 -7.50
CA SER A 97 -21.45 7.96 -6.18
C SER A 97 -20.13 7.91 -5.41
N ASP A 98 -19.45 6.77 -5.44
CA ASP A 98 -18.16 6.63 -4.73
C ASP A 98 -17.08 7.54 -5.33
N CYS A 99 -17.04 7.66 -6.66
CA CYS A 99 -16.12 8.59 -7.33
C CYS A 99 -16.45 10.05 -7.05
N ASP A 100 -17.73 10.41 -6.97
CA ASP A 100 -18.20 11.77 -6.67
C ASP A 100 -17.89 12.14 -5.22
N ASP A 101 -17.90 11.16 -4.31
CA ASP A 101 -17.54 11.32 -2.91
C ASP A 101 -16.01 11.28 -2.64
N GLY A 102 -15.18 11.05 -3.69
CA GLY A 102 -13.72 10.90 -3.56
C GLY A 102 -13.29 9.57 -2.93
N LEU A 103 -14.09 8.54 -3.13
CA LEU A 103 -13.91 7.18 -2.62
C LEU A 103 -13.70 6.18 -3.77
N GLU A 104 -12.85 6.54 -4.73
CA GLU A 104 -12.60 5.77 -5.96
C GLU A 104 -12.17 4.32 -5.70
N ASN A 105 -11.63 4.04 -4.53
CA ASN A 105 -11.27 2.70 -4.10
C ASN A 105 -12.48 1.75 -3.89
N TYR A 106 -13.70 2.29 -3.83
CA TYR A 106 -14.95 1.52 -3.78
C TYR A 106 -15.67 1.46 -5.14
N CYS A 107 -15.15 2.14 -6.16
CA CYS A 107 -15.73 2.11 -7.50
C CYS A 107 -15.66 0.70 -8.11
N ASP A 108 -16.77 0.17 -8.60
CA ASP A 108 -16.83 -1.16 -9.26
C ASP A 108 -15.95 -1.25 -10.52
N HIS A 109 -15.58 -0.10 -11.10
CA HIS A 109 -14.70 0.01 -12.26
C HIS A 109 -13.32 0.60 -11.91
N MET A 110 -12.90 0.45 -10.66
CA MET A 110 -11.57 0.84 -10.24
C MET A 110 -10.51 0.04 -10.99
N THR A 111 -9.46 0.73 -11.45
CA THR A 111 -8.32 0.12 -12.13
C THR A 111 -7.07 0.26 -11.29
N GLY A 112 -6.52 -0.86 -10.87
CA GLY A 112 -5.26 -0.88 -10.12
C GLY A 112 -4.04 -0.60 -11.00
N THR A 113 -2.97 -0.22 -10.36
CA THR A 113 -1.72 0.21 -11.02
C THR A 113 -1.05 -0.91 -11.81
N TYR A 114 -1.27 -2.16 -11.42
CA TYR A 114 -0.84 -3.32 -12.21
C TYR A 114 -1.86 -4.46 -12.12
N ASN A 115 -1.82 -5.33 -13.12
CA ASN A 115 -2.57 -6.59 -13.23
C ASN A 115 -4.11 -6.43 -13.23
N PHE A 116 -4.62 -5.28 -13.64
CA PHE A 116 -6.04 -5.03 -13.86
C PHE A 116 -6.34 -4.97 -15.36
N PRO A 117 -7.48 -5.54 -15.82
CA PRO A 117 -7.85 -5.47 -17.23
C PRO A 117 -7.89 -4.05 -17.77
N THR A 118 -7.40 -3.85 -18.98
CA THR A 118 -7.43 -2.58 -19.70
C THR A 118 -7.51 -2.84 -21.21
N PRO A 119 -8.11 -1.94 -22.02
CA PRO A 119 -8.10 -2.06 -23.47
C PRO A 119 -6.70 -1.88 -24.09
N ASP A 120 -5.76 -1.28 -23.36
CA ASP A 120 -4.38 -1.09 -23.81
C ASP A 120 -3.60 -2.41 -23.82
N ALA A 121 -2.64 -2.55 -24.73
CA ALA A 121 -1.74 -3.71 -24.74
C ALA A 121 -0.87 -3.75 -23.45
N PRO A 122 -0.70 -4.92 -22.85
CA PRO A 122 -1.05 -6.27 -23.28
C PRO A 122 -2.45 -6.74 -22.87
N GLY A 123 -3.40 -5.87 -22.53
CA GLY A 123 -4.75 -6.20 -22.07
C GLY A 123 -4.91 -6.09 -20.56
N HIS A 124 -3.87 -5.69 -19.86
CA HIS A 124 -3.88 -5.41 -18.43
C HIS A 124 -2.83 -4.35 -18.06
N THR A 125 -3.01 -3.71 -16.91
CA THR A 125 -2.08 -2.69 -16.42
C THR A 125 -0.75 -3.31 -16.00
N LEU A 126 0.34 -2.57 -16.24
CA LEU A 126 1.70 -2.92 -15.87
C LEU A 126 2.23 -1.86 -14.89
N GLY A 127 2.84 -2.31 -13.78
CA GLY A 127 3.20 -1.48 -12.64
C GLY A 127 4.51 -0.70 -12.77
N GLY A 128 4.98 -0.24 -11.62
CA GLY A 128 6.08 0.69 -11.48
C GLY A 128 7.47 0.06 -11.46
N TYR A 129 7.61 -1.27 -11.56
CA TYR A 129 8.92 -1.88 -11.79
C TYR A 129 9.34 -1.66 -13.24
N ALA A 130 9.27 -0.44 -13.69
CA ALA A 130 9.56 0.03 -15.02
C ALA A 130 10.16 1.45 -14.98
N GLN A 131 10.79 1.89 -16.06
CA GLN A 131 11.39 3.21 -16.11
C GLN A 131 10.35 4.34 -16.20
N GLN A 132 9.17 4.06 -16.78
CA GLN A 132 8.13 5.08 -17.00
C GLN A 132 6.74 4.51 -16.78
N ILE A 133 5.80 5.40 -16.45
CA ILE A 133 4.36 5.13 -16.41
C ILE A 133 3.59 6.31 -17.00
N VAL A 134 2.40 6.04 -17.55
CA VAL A 134 1.44 7.05 -18.01
C VAL A 134 0.15 6.86 -17.23
N VAL A 135 -0.29 7.91 -16.54
CA VAL A 135 -1.42 7.87 -15.60
C VAL A 135 -2.29 9.11 -15.79
N HIS A 136 -3.61 8.95 -15.68
CA HIS A 136 -4.52 10.07 -15.68
C HIS A 136 -4.24 11.01 -14.49
N GLU A 137 -4.26 12.33 -14.70
CA GLU A 137 -3.87 13.35 -13.71
C GLU A 137 -4.60 13.22 -12.36
N ARG A 138 -5.84 12.72 -12.32
CA ARG A 138 -6.61 12.52 -11.07
C ARG A 138 -5.99 11.49 -10.12
N TYR A 139 -5.12 10.61 -10.61
CA TYR A 139 -4.47 9.55 -9.83
C TYR A 139 -2.98 9.82 -9.61
N VAL A 140 -2.54 11.02 -9.93
CA VAL A 140 -1.19 11.50 -9.69
C VAL A 140 -1.17 12.41 -8.46
N LEU A 141 -0.27 12.15 -7.53
CA LEU A 141 -0.14 12.88 -6.27
C LEU A 141 1.11 13.75 -6.29
N ARG A 142 1.01 14.98 -5.77
CA ARG A 142 2.20 15.82 -5.57
C ARG A 142 3.07 15.30 -4.45
N VAL A 143 4.37 15.25 -4.68
CA VAL A 143 5.37 14.91 -3.66
C VAL A 143 6.13 16.19 -3.30
N SER A 144 6.02 16.60 -2.02
CA SER A 144 6.66 17.82 -1.49
C SER A 144 7.96 17.53 -0.71
N HIS A 145 8.37 16.27 -0.63
CA HIS A 145 9.57 15.87 0.09
C HIS A 145 10.84 16.18 -0.70
N PRO A 146 11.96 16.45 -0.02
CA PRO A 146 13.25 16.60 -0.67
C PRO A 146 13.66 15.38 -1.50
N GLU A 147 14.41 15.56 -2.57
CA GLU A 147 14.88 14.47 -3.44
C GLU A 147 15.63 13.37 -2.68
N SER A 148 16.40 13.74 -1.66
CA SER A 148 17.12 12.78 -0.80
C SER A 148 16.22 11.82 -0.02
N GLN A 149 14.92 12.10 0.08
CA GLN A 149 13.94 11.30 0.83
C GLN A 149 13.00 10.50 -0.07
N LEU A 150 13.06 10.65 -1.39
CA LEU A 150 12.08 10.05 -2.31
C LEU A 150 11.99 8.52 -2.20
N ALA A 151 13.10 7.85 -1.95
CA ALA A 151 13.11 6.40 -1.70
C ALA A 151 12.27 6.01 -0.46
N ALA A 152 12.25 6.85 0.57
CA ALA A 152 11.45 6.64 1.78
C ALA A 152 9.98 7.09 1.61
N VAL A 153 9.69 7.94 0.63
CA VAL A 153 8.33 8.37 0.29
C VAL A 153 7.57 7.28 -0.46
N ALA A 154 8.23 6.53 -1.32
CA ALA A 154 7.59 5.51 -2.14
C ALA A 154 6.67 4.55 -1.34
N PRO A 155 7.08 3.94 -0.22
CA PRO A 155 6.21 3.06 0.57
C PRO A 155 4.99 3.76 1.19
N LEU A 156 4.98 5.09 1.29
CA LEU A 156 3.82 5.83 1.80
C LEU A 156 2.61 5.73 0.87
N LEU A 157 2.83 5.44 -0.40
CA LEU A 157 1.79 5.37 -1.44
C LEU A 157 0.97 4.07 -1.41
N CYS A 158 1.42 3.07 -0.65
CA CYS A 158 0.64 1.87 -0.35
C CYS A 158 0.57 1.64 1.17
N ALA A 159 1.66 1.18 1.80
CA ALA A 159 1.67 0.87 3.23
C ALA A 159 1.36 2.10 4.10
N GLY A 160 1.74 3.30 3.66
CA GLY A 160 1.41 4.55 4.34
C GLY A 160 -0.09 4.80 4.39
N ILE A 161 -0.75 4.90 3.24
CA ILE A 161 -2.20 5.17 3.18
C ILE A 161 -3.01 4.01 3.78
N THR A 162 -2.60 2.76 3.54
CA THR A 162 -3.25 1.57 4.07
C THR A 162 -3.28 1.54 5.60
N THR A 163 -2.23 2.02 6.25
CA THR A 163 -2.18 2.12 7.72
C THR A 163 -2.78 3.43 8.24
N TYR A 164 -2.63 4.54 7.52
CA TYR A 164 -3.17 5.85 7.90
C TYR A 164 -4.70 5.91 7.86
N SER A 165 -5.31 5.38 6.80
CA SER A 165 -6.76 5.46 6.58
C SER A 165 -7.57 4.89 7.77
N PRO A 166 -7.35 3.64 8.22
CA PRO A 166 -8.07 3.10 9.38
C PRO A 166 -7.73 3.82 10.68
N LEU A 167 -6.49 4.24 10.90
CA LEU A 167 -6.12 5.01 12.09
C LEU A 167 -6.91 6.32 12.16
N ARG A 168 -7.04 7.04 11.04
CA ARG A 168 -7.84 8.26 10.95
C ARG A 168 -9.34 7.98 11.09
N HIS A 169 -9.87 6.97 10.38
CA HIS A 169 -11.29 6.62 10.41
C HIS A 169 -11.77 6.28 11.81
N TRP A 170 -11.02 5.43 12.51
CA TRP A 170 -11.33 4.99 13.88
C TRP A 170 -10.79 5.94 14.97
N LYS A 171 -10.35 7.16 14.55
CA LYS A 171 -9.95 8.25 15.44
C LYS A 171 -8.86 7.86 16.44
N ALA A 172 -7.82 7.17 15.96
CA ALA A 172 -6.59 6.96 16.73
C ALA A 172 -6.04 8.32 17.20
N GLY A 173 -5.66 8.42 18.48
CA GLY A 173 -5.21 9.68 19.04
C GLY A 173 -5.06 9.64 20.56
N PRO A 174 -4.94 10.79 21.22
CA PRO A 174 -4.78 10.88 22.67
C PRO A 174 -5.90 10.14 23.42
N GLY A 175 -5.52 9.36 24.42
CA GLY A 175 -6.44 8.56 25.23
C GLY A 175 -6.90 7.24 24.57
N LYS A 176 -6.47 6.93 23.34
CA LYS A 176 -6.73 5.67 22.66
C LYS A 176 -5.55 4.72 22.78
N LYS A 177 -5.83 3.44 23.05
CA LYS A 177 -4.86 2.36 23.00
C LYS A 177 -4.99 1.63 21.69
N VAL A 178 -3.90 1.66 20.90
CA VAL A 178 -3.85 1.09 19.55
C VAL A 178 -2.86 -0.08 19.53
N GLY A 179 -3.36 -1.25 19.15
CA GLY A 179 -2.51 -2.41 18.87
C GLY A 179 -2.09 -2.43 17.41
N VAL A 180 -0.82 -2.73 17.14
CA VAL A 180 -0.34 -2.93 15.76
C VAL A 180 0.24 -4.33 15.66
N VAL A 181 -0.40 -5.19 14.88
CA VAL A 181 0.05 -6.57 14.64
C VAL A 181 0.92 -6.61 13.41
N GLY A 182 2.17 -7.03 13.60
CA GLY A 182 3.22 -6.97 12.57
C GLY A 182 4.09 -5.71 12.68
N ILE A 183 5.41 -5.90 12.64
CA ILE A 183 6.37 -4.80 12.75
C ILE A 183 6.81 -4.36 11.35
N GLY A 184 5.89 -3.73 10.60
CA GLY A 184 6.15 -3.16 9.28
C GLY A 184 6.64 -1.70 9.29
N GLY A 185 6.82 -1.08 10.43
CA GLY A 185 7.42 0.25 10.59
C GLY A 185 6.48 1.45 10.43
N LEU A 186 5.44 1.42 9.63
CA LEU A 186 4.57 2.59 9.38
C LEU A 186 3.40 2.68 10.37
N GLY A 187 2.69 1.58 10.65
CA GLY A 187 1.55 1.58 11.55
C GLY A 187 1.86 2.13 12.94
N HIS A 188 3.00 1.73 13.53
CA HIS A 188 3.45 2.23 14.84
C HIS A 188 3.75 3.73 14.81
N LYS A 189 4.55 4.16 13.83
CA LYS A 189 4.94 5.57 13.69
C LYS A 189 3.74 6.48 13.49
N LEU A 190 2.80 6.08 12.66
CA LEU A 190 1.60 6.87 12.39
C LEU A 190 0.68 6.93 13.62
N ALA A 191 0.42 5.79 14.28
CA ALA A 191 -0.40 5.76 15.47
C ALA A 191 0.23 6.60 16.61
N HIS A 192 1.56 6.49 16.80
CA HIS A 192 2.29 7.29 17.79
C HIS A 192 2.26 8.78 17.43
N ALA A 193 2.49 9.15 16.18
CA ALA A 193 2.42 10.53 15.72
C ALA A 193 1.01 11.15 15.87
N MET A 194 -0.03 10.33 15.86
CA MET A 194 -1.40 10.74 16.16
C MET A 194 -1.68 10.89 17.68
N GLY A 195 -0.71 10.53 18.53
CA GLY A 195 -0.81 10.65 20.00
C GLY A 195 -1.49 9.47 20.68
N ALA A 196 -1.65 8.34 20.02
CA ALA A 196 -2.18 7.13 20.64
C ALA A 196 -1.12 6.42 21.50
N HIS A 197 -1.57 5.67 22.52
CA HIS A 197 -0.72 4.71 23.20
C HIS A 197 -0.57 3.44 22.34
N VAL A 198 0.62 3.17 21.87
CA VAL A 198 0.89 2.14 20.84
C VAL A 198 1.49 0.88 21.44
N VAL A 199 0.83 -0.25 21.24
CA VAL A 199 1.32 -1.58 21.58
C VAL A 199 1.62 -2.37 20.31
N ALA A 200 2.88 -2.74 20.10
CA ALA A 200 3.29 -3.54 18.95
C ALA A 200 3.26 -5.03 19.31
N PHE A 201 2.64 -5.83 18.45
CA PHE A 201 2.63 -7.29 18.55
C PHE A 201 3.66 -7.90 17.60
N THR A 202 4.51 -8.76 18.13
CA THR A 202 5.51 -9.51 17.36
C THR A 202 5.53 -10.98 17.79
N THR A 203 6.02 -11.85 16.92
CA THR A 203 6.31 -13.24 17.26
C THR A 203 7.74 -13.46 17.73
N SER A 204 8.60 -12.43 17.68
CA SER A 204 10.04 -12.53 17.95
C SER A 204 10.49 -11.55 19.03
N GLU A 205 11.14 -12.09 20.05
CA GLU A 205 11.76 -11.32 21.13
C GLU A 205 12.82 -10.33 20.61
N SER A 206 13.59 -10.73 19.60
CA SER A 206 14.66 -9.90 19.01
C SER A 206 14.17 -8.61 18.34
N LYS A 207 12.84 -8.48 18.09
CA LYS A 207 12.25 -7.29 17.46
C LYS A 207 11.76 -6.24 18.45
N ARG A 208 11.86 -6.46 19.77
CA ARG A 208 11.36 -5.51 20.79
C ARG A 208 11.99 -4.12 20.68
N GLU A 209 13.32 -4.06 20.61
CA GLU A 209 14.03 -2.78 20.53
C GLU A 209 13.70 -2.03 19.24
N ALA A 210 13.65 -2.74 18.11
CA ALA A 210 13.27 -2.15 16.82
C ALA A 210 11.85 -1.59 16.86
N ALA A 211 10.91 -2.30 17.49
CA ALA A 211 9.52 -1.82 17.61
C ALA A 211 9.43 -0.55 18.46
N ARG A 212 10.16 -0.49 19.59
CA ARG A 212 10.22 0.73 20.43
C ARG A 212 10.85 1.90 19.68
N ALA A 213 11.94 1.67 18.96
CA ALA A 213 12.59 2.70 18.14
C ALA A 213 11.68 3.23 17.02
N LEU A 214 10.67 2.45 16.63
CA LEU A 214 9.65 2.83 15.64
C LEU A 214 8.40 3.50 16.25
N GLY A 215 8.38 3.76 17.57
CA GLY A 215 7.30 4.50 18.24
C GLY A 215 6.30 3.61 18.99
N ALA A 216 6.63 2.35 19.28
CA ALA A 216 5.81 1.54 20.18
C ALA A 216 6.11 1.88 21.65
N ASP A 217 5.08 2.20 22.43
CA ASP A 217 5.17 2.42 23.88
C ASP A 217 5.37 1.08 24.60
N GLU A 218 4.68 0.04 24.14
CA GLU A 218 4.78 -1.33 24.64
C GLU A 218 5.00 -2.32 23.50
N VAL A 219 5.63 -3.46 23.80
CA VAL A 219 5.84 -4.55 22.84
C VAL A 219 5.44 -5.86 23.48
N VAL A 220 4.54 -6.59 22.83
CA VAL A 220 4.01 -7.88 23.25
C VAL A 220 4.51 -8.97 22.30
N VAL A 221 5.09 -10.03 22.85
CA VAL A 221 5.43 -11.22 22.06
C VAL A 221 4.22 -12.14 22.09
N SER A 222 3.50 -12.22 20.97
CA SER A 222 2.21 -12.91 20.86
C SER A 222 2.28 -14.44 21.10
N ARG A 223 3.47 -15.02 21.08
CA ARG A 223 3.71 -16.42 21.46
C ARG A 223 3.71 -16.67 22.98
N HIS A 224 3.81 -15.61 23.77
CA HIS A 224 3.80 -15.65 25.22
C HIS A 224 2.37 -15.37 25.71
N ALA A 225 1.64 -16.42 26.08
CA ALA A 225 0.22 -16.30 26.48
C ALA A 225 0.02 -15.28 27.61
N GLY A 226 0.87 -15.28 28.64
CA GLY A 226 0.78 -14.33 29.75
C GLY A 226 0.96 -12.86 29.33
N GLU A 227 1.73 -12.56 28.28
CA GLU A 227 1.84 -11.19 27.78
C GLU A 227 0.54 -10.76 27.09
N MET A 228 -0.09 -11.63 26.32
CA MET A 228 -1.37 -11.36 25.68
C MET A 228 -2.49 -11.16 26.71
N GLU A 229 -2.56 -12.01 27.74
CA GLU A 229 -3.57 -11.97 28.79
C GLU A 229 -3.60 -10.62 29.55
N ASN A 230 -2.45 -9.97 29.74
CA ASN A 230 -2.35 -8.67 30.37
C ASN A 230 -3.07 -7.55 29.59
N HIS A 231 -3.44 -7.83 28.35
CA HIS A 231 -4.07 -6.85 27.45
C HIS A 231 -5.52 -7.16 27.09
N VAL A 232 -6.14 -8.20 27.70
CA VAL A 232 -7.53 -8.55 27.44
C VAL A 232 -8.45 -7.37 27.65
N LYS A 233 -9.37 -7.11 26.70
CA LYS A 233 -10.37 -6.00 26.72
C LYS A 233 -9.78 -4.62 26.95
N SER A 234 -8.60 -4.33 26.38
CA SER A 234 -7.89 -3.06 26.63
C SER A 234 -7.70 -2.18 25.39
N PHE A 235 -7.88 -2.69 24.18
CA PHE A 235 -7.65 -1.93 22.95
C PHE A 235 -8.90 -1.25 22.41
N ASP A 236 -8.76 0.00 21.98
CA ASP A 236 -9.77 0.73 21.22
C ASP A 236 -9.73 0.36 19.74
N LEU A 237 -8.52 0.13 19.21
CA LEU A 237 -8.27 -0.25 17.82
C LEU A 237 -7.12 -1.24 17.76
N ILE A 238 -7.25 -2.26 16.92
CA ILE A 238 -6.14 -3.13 16.52
C ILE A 238 -5.98 -3.05 14.99
N LEU A 239 -4.80 -2.61 14.55
CA LEU A 239 -4.42 -2.59 13.15
C LEU A 239 -3.60 -3.84 12.84
N ASN A 240 -4.16 -4.77 12.09
CA ASN A 240 -3.50 -6.01 11.71
C ASN A 240 -2.91 -5.89 10.30
N THR A 241 -1.57 -5.84 10.24
CA THR A 241 -0.81 -5.64 9.00
C THR A 241 -0.17 -6.94 8.47
N VAL A 242 -0.50 -8.09 9.08
CA VAL A 242 0.12 -9.38 8.72
C VAL A 242 -0.55 -9.97 7.50
N ALA A 243 0.24 -10.21 6.44
CA ALA A 243 -0.19 -10.80 5.18
C ALA A 243 0.02 -12.34 5.16
N ALA A 244 -0.17 -13.00 6.30
CA ALA A 244 -0.11 -14.46 6.43
C ALA A 244 -1.24 -14.93 7.34
N PRO A 245 -1.80 -16.14 7.13
CA PRO A 245 -2.80 -16.72 8.01
C PRO A 245 -2.31 -16.81 9.45
N HIS A 246 -3.13 -16.41 10.39
CA HIS A 246 -2.87 -16.51 11.85
C HIS A 246 -4.18 -16.43 12.62
N ASN A 247 -4.15 -16.83 13.89
CA ASN A 247 -5.32 -16.83 14.76
C ASN A 247 -5.77 -15.39 15.07
N LEU A 248 -6.90 -14.97 14.52
CA LEU A 248 -7.50 -13.65 14.76
C LEU A 248 -8.22 -13.57 16.11
N ASP A 249 -8.76 -14.68 16.63
CA ASP A 249 -9.50 -14.69 17.89
C ASP A 249 -8.63 -14.26 19.08
N ALA A 250 -7.35 -14.62 19.05
CA ALA A 250 -6.39 -14.19 20.06
C ALA A 250 -6.29 -12.66 20.15
N PHE A 251 -6.48 -11.93 19.05
CA PHE A 251 -6.43 -10.47 19.01
C PHE A 251 -7.81 -9.84 19.25
N THR A 252 -8.90 -10.47 18.77
CA THR A 252 -10.25 -9.94 19.03
C THR A 252 -10.59 -9.97 20.51
N ALA A 253 -10.11 -10.96 21.28
CA ALA A 253 -10.23 -11.03 22.74
C ALA A 253 -9.61 -9.84 23.49
N LEU A 254 -8.66 -9.12 22.86
CA LEU A 254 -8.00 -7.96 23.42
C LEU A 254 -8.78 -6.67 23.26
N LEU A 255 -9.80 -6.64 22.38
CA LEU A 255 -10.60 -5.45 22.12
C LEU A 255 -11.50 -5.12 23.30
N LYS A 256 -11.65 -3.83 23.61
CA LYS A 256 -12.72 -3.32 24.47
C LYS A 256 -14.08 -3.58 23.84
N ARG A 257 -15.15 -3.42 24.62
CA ARG A 257 -16.49 -3.25 24.05
C ARG A 257 -16.44 -2.07 23.07
N ASP A 258 -16.99 -2.23 21.89
CA ASP A 258 -16.98 -1.26 20.79
C ASP A 258 -15.57 -0.99 20.19
N GLY A 259 -14.56 -1.78 20.58
CA GLY A 259 -13.25 -1.77 19.94
C GLY A 259 -13.29 -2.41 18.56
N THR A 260 -12.40 -1.97 17.68
CA THR A 260 -12.35 -2.43 16.28
C THR A 260 -11.01 -3.09 15.97
N MET A 261 -11.05 -4.18 15.18
CA MET A 261 -9.87 -4.70 14.51
C MET A 261 -10.00 -4.47 13.00
N THR A 262 -9.00 -3.83 12.42
CA THR A 262 -8.92 -3.60 10.98
C THR A 262 -7.85 -4.50 10.37
N LEU A 263 -8.22 -5.31 9.40
CA LEU A 263 -7.32 -6.18 8.64
C LEU A 263 -6.86 -5.43 7.39
N VAL A 264 -5.58 -5.14 7.29
CA VAL A 264 -4.97 -4.47 6.13
C VAL A 264 -3.90 -5.33 5.45
N GLY A 265 -3.54 -6.46 6.03
CA GLY A 265 -2.77 -7.50 5.37
C GLY A 265 -3.71 -8.48 4.64
N ALA A 266 -3.41 -8.79 3.39
CA ALA A 266 -4.17 -9.74 2.58
C ALA A 266 -3.35 -11.02 2.37
N PRO A 267 -3.61 -12.10 3.13
CA PRO A 267 -2.88 -13.35 2.97
C PRO A 267 -3.25 -14.09 1.68
N ALA A 268 -2.38 -14.99 1.22
CA ALA A 268 -2.61 -15.84 0.05
C ALA A 268 -3.77 -16.84 0.27
N THR A 269 -3.98 -17.27 1.52
CA THR A 269 -5.09 -18.14 1.93
C THR A 269 -5.87 -17.48 3.07
N PRO A 270 -7.17 -17.75 3.22
CA PRO A 270 -7.97 -17.20 4.30
C PRO A 270 -7.35 -17.46 5.69
N HIS A 271 -7.68 -16.61 6.66
CA HIS A 271 -7.41 -16.86 8.07
C HIS A 271 -8.27 -18.04 8.57
N ASP A 272 -7.74 -18.76 9.55
CA ASP A 272 -8.46 -19.86 10.24
C ASP A 272 -9.59 -19.30 11.12
#